data_8bf11c711e2537f967578d9a07abb1e5
#
_entry.id   8bf11c711e2537f967578d9a07abb1e5
#
_cell.length_a   1.000
_cell.length_b   1.000
_cell.length_c   1.000
_cell.angle_alpha   90.00
_cell.angle_beta   90.00
_cell.angle_gamma   90.00
#
_symmetry.space_group_name_H-M   'P 1'
#
loop_
_entity.id
_entity.type
_entity.pdbx_description
1 polymer ?
#
loop_
_entity_poly.entity_id
_entity_poly.type
_entity_poly.pdbx_seq_one_letter_code
_entity_poly.pdbx_strand_id
1 'polypeptide(L)'
;MPKTAPLRPRRRQLAEPMASLGELLREWLPHQRWFAGKDRPVAELGLLSMTELFPGCLHLLVHTGQGSVPAPGGAPSAGDCYQLLLGVREQPSPRLGRAIIGQVRDGPLAGRTVYDALHDPRTAQLLLERLRHPGKAGPLRFESDPARPVPGGLAPRLLDAEQSNSSLIYGDEFILKLFRRVQPGVNPDLEVPDALARQGCGRVPAPVAWMRTTHPYEATLGVLQPFLHDASDGWTLSLDALAAGDDFTVQAHELGQAMGDVHLALASAFPAGAPGENGRTAAAMTERLTAARSEER
;
A
#
# COMPACT_ATOMS: atom_id res chain seq x y z
N MET A 1 2.43 -33.77 29.00
CA MET A 1 2.10 -32.37 28.82
C MET A 1 1.37 -32.23 27.49
N PRO A 2 0.08 -31.91 27.42
CA PRO A 2 -0.64 -31.79 26.16
C PRO A 2 -0.22 -30.47 25.47
N LYS A 3 0.19 -30.57 24.19
CA LYS A 3 0.46 -29.41 23.30
C LYS A 3 -0.85 -28.73 22.97
N THR A 4 -1.03 -27.51 23.47
CA THR A 4 -2.16 -26.65 23.10
C THR A 4 -1.97 -26.21 21.67
N ALA A 5 -2.84 -26.67 20.77
CA ALA A 5 -2.89 -26.22 19.38
C ALA A 5 -3.30 -24.72 19.33
N PRO A 6 -2.72 -23.92 18.42
CA PRO A 6 -3.12 -22.52 18.28
C PRO A 6 -4.58 -22.45 17.81
N LEU A 7 -5.41 -21.72 18.56
CA LEU A 7 -6.80 -21.42 18.21
C LEU A 7 -6.83 -20.65 16.88
N ARG A 8 -7.27 -21.34 15.82
CA ARG A 8 -7.64 -20.66 14.55
C ARG A 8 -8.85 -19.78 14.85
N PRO A 9 -8.83 -18.47 14.52
CA PRO A 9 -10.00 -17.62 14.67
C PRO A 9 -11.14 -18.22 13.85
N ARG A 10 -12.25 -18.50 14.49
CA ARG A 10 -13.45 -19.07 13.85
C ARG A 10 -14.06 -17.99 12.95
N ARG A 11 -14.49 -18.36 11.72
CA ARG A 11 -15.20 -17.49 10.75
C ARG A 11 -16.31 -16.63 11.40
N ARG A 12 -16.91 -17.10 12.47
CA ARG A 12 -17.95 -16.39 13.24
C ARG A 12 -17.44 -15.13 13.96
N GLN A 13 -16.17 -15.12 14.44
CA GLN A 13 -15.57 -13.97 15.14
C GLN A 13 -15.19 -12.81 14.19
N LEU A 14 -15.01 -13.07 12.90
CA LEU A 14 -14.70 -12.05 11.88
C LEU A 14 -15.96 -11.46 11.24
N ALA A 15 -17.11 -12.16 11.30
CA ALA A 15 -18.37 -11.69 10.69
C ALA A 15 -19.05 -10.58 11.51
N GLU A 16 -18.91 -10.58 12.82
CA GLU A 16 -19.59 -9.60 13.72
C GLU A 16 -19.13 -8.15 13.51
N PRO A 17 -17.82 -7.83 13.37
CA PRO A 17 -17.40 -6.45 13.10
C PRO A 17 -17.81 -5.94 11.73
N MET A 18 -17.87 -6.81 10.70
CA MET A 18 -18.31 -6.40 9.36
C MET A 18 -19.80 -6.14 9.29
N ALA A 19 -20.61 -6.76 10.13
CA ALA A 19 -22.03 -6.39 10.27
C ALA A 19 -22.18 -4.92 10.68
N SER A 20 -21.26 -4.44 11.53
CA SER A 20 -21.23 -3.04 11.98
C SER A 20 -20.58 -2.07 11.00
N LEU A 21 -19.55 -2.48 10.28
CA LEU A 21 -18.72 -1.61 9.43
C LEU A 21 -19.13 -1.65 7.95
N GLY A 22 -19.81 -2.72 7.52
CA GLY A 22 -20.00 -3.02 6.11
C GLY A 22 -20.78 -1.94 5.36
N GLU A 23 -21.83 -1.39 5.94
CA GLU A 23 -22.62 -0.31 5.33
C GLU A 23 -21.80 0.97 5.18
N LEU A 24 -21.16 1.41 6.26
CA LEU A 24 -20.30 2.60 6.26
C LEU A 24 -19.16 2.50 5.22
N LEU A 25 -18.54 1.33 5.11
CA LEU A 25 -17.44 1.13 4.17
C LEU A 25 -17.94 1.07 2.71
N ARG A 26 -19.13 0.50 2.44
CA ARG A 26 -19.72 0.52 1.08
C ARG A 26 -20.02 1.93 0.59
N GLU A 27 -20.48 2.79 1.48
CA GLU A 27 -20.74 4.20 1.17
C GLU A 27 -19.45 5.00 1.01
N TRP A 28 -18.44 4.75 1.86
CA TRP A 28 -17.20 5.53 1.90
C TRP A 28 -16.21 5.18 0.80
N LEU A 29 -16.04 3.89 0.46
CA LEU A 29 -15.02 3.41 -0.48
C LEU A 29 -15.09 4.08 -1.87
N PRO A 30 -16.27 4.23 -2.52
CA PRO A 30 -16.36 4.84 -3.85
C PRO A 30 -15.85 6.28 -3.94
N HIS A 31 -15.84 6.99 -2.81
CA HIS A 31 -15.36 8.37 -2.73
C HIS A 31 -13.85 8.49 -2.53
N GLN A 32 -13.14 7.37 -2.38
CA GLN A 32 -11.70 7.40 -2.17
C GLN A 32 -10.95 7.48 -3.49
N ARG A 33 -9.93 8.35 -3.57
CA ARG A 33 -9.12 8.52 -4.79
C ARG A 33 -8.42 7.25 -5.25
N TRP A 34 -8.03 6.41 -4.30
CA TRP A 34 -7.34 5.14 -4.53
C TRP A 34 -8.26 3.96 -4.84
N PHE A 35 -9.58 4.14 -4.76
CA PHE A 35 -10.54 3.08 -5.06
C PHE A 35 -10.73 2.94 -6.58
N ALA A 36 -10.51 1.74 -7.13
CA ALA A 36 -10.57 1.52 -8.57
C ALA A 36 -12.01 1.51 -9.11
N GLY A 37 -13.00 1.16 -8.27
CA GLY A 37 -14.42 1.10 -8.62
C GLY A 37 -15.16 2.43 -8.45
N LYS A 38 -14.52 3.58 -8.76
CA LYS A 38 -15.16 4.91 -8.66
C LYS A 38 -16.49 4.92 -9.39
N ASP A 39 -17.45 5.63 -8.82
CA ASP A 39 -18.78 5.84 -9.39
C ASP A 39 -19.64 4.58 -9.56
N ARG A 40 -19.19 3.44 -9.01
CA ARG A 40 -19.96 2.19 -8.97
C ARG A 40 -20.26 1.80 -7.53
N PRO A 41 -21.51 1.41 -7.23
CA PRO A 41 -21.85 0.90 -5.91
C PRO A 41 -21.02 -0.35 -5.58
N VAL A 42 -20.52 -0.43 -4.35
CA VAL A 42 -19.85 -1.64 -3.86
C VAL A 42 -20.91 -2.68 -3.54
N ALA A 43 -21.20 -3.55 -4.53
CA ALA A 43 -22.24 -4.57 -4.40
C ALA A 43 -21.88 -5.61 -3.33
N GLU A 44 -20.64 -6.09 -3.35
CA GLU A 44 -20.13 -7.07 -2.39
C GLU A 44 -18.90 -6.52 -1.67
N LEU A 45 -18.89 -6.63 -0.34
CA LEU A 45 -17.79 -6.29 0.52
C LEU A 45 -17.57 -7.43 1.52
N GLY A 46 -16.44 -8.12 1.39
CA GLY A 46 -16.05 -9.23 2.25
C GLY A 46 -14.82 -8.92 3.09
N LEU A 47 -14.82 -9.34 4.37
CA LEU A 47 -13.64 -9.24 5.23
C LEU A 47 -12.75 -10.45 5.01
N LEU A 48 -11.51 -10.19 4.60
CA LEU A 48 -10.47 -11.21 4.43
C LEU A 48 -9.63 -11.38 5.71
N SER A 49 -9.27 -10.27 6.33
CA SER A 49 -8.44 -10.25 7.54
C SER A 49 -8.75 -9.01 8.37
N MET A 50 -8.70 -9.14 9.69
CA MET A 50 -8.76 -8.02 10.63
C MET A 50 -7.75 -8.25 11.77
N THR A 51 -7.01 -7.22 12.08
CA THR A 51 -6.01 -7.22 13.16
C THR A 51 -6.07 -5.88 13.89
N GLU A 52 -6.24 -5.88 15.18
CA GLU A 52 -6.04 -4.70 16.00
C GLU A 52 -4.52 -4.46 16.15
N LEU A 53 -4.02 -3.40 15.50
CA LEU A 53 -2.61 -3.01 15.55
C LEU A 53 -2.24 -2.32 16.86
N PHE A 54 -3.13 -1.46 17.31
CA PHE A 54 -3.06 -0.68 18.55
C PHE A 54 -4.47 -0.53 19.09
N PRO A 55 -4.66 -0.25 20.40
CA PRO A 55 -5.97 -0.03 20.97
C PRO A 55 -6.80 0.98 20.17
N GLY A 56 -7.90 0.53 19.57
CA GLY A 56 -8.77 1.33 18.73
C GLY A 56 -8.24 1.62 17.32
N CYS A 57 -7.22 0.92 16.84
CA CYS A 57 -6.75 0.97 15.45
C CYS A 57 -6.81 -0.42 14.82
N LEU A 58 -7.70 -0.59 13.86
CA LEU A 58 -7.94 -1.83 13.13
C LEU A 58 -7.28 -1.78 11.77
N HIS A 59 -6.49 -2.78 11.45
CA HIS A 59 -6.05 -3.09 10.10
C HIS A 59 -6.98 -4.12 9.49
N LEU A 60 -7.54 -3.80 8.32
CA LEU A 60 -8.42 -4.70 7.58
C LEU A 60 -7.87 -4.95 6.19
N LEU A 61 -8.06 -6.20 5.72
CA LEU A 61 -8.06 -6.53 4.31
C LEU A 61 -9.49 -6.86 3.92
N VAL A 62 -10.02 -6.13 2.96
CA VAL A 62 -11.38 -6.30 2.45
C VAL A 62 -11.36 -6.62 0.97
N HIS A 63 -12.28 -7.47 0.54
CA HIS A 63 -12.48 -7.81 -0.86
C HIS A 63 -13.72 -7.11 -1.38
N THR A 64 -13.63 -6.57 -2.59
CA THR A 64 -14.76 -5.99 -3.32
C THR A 64 -14.87 -6.66 -4.69
N GLY A 65 -16.08 -7.02 -5.13
CA GLY A 65 -16.32 -7.60 -6.46
C GLY A 65 -17.29 -8.77 -6.44
N GLN A 66 -17.66 -9.24 -7.61
CA GLN A 66 -18.50 -10.43 -7.79
C GLN A 66 -17.61 -11.68 -7.68
N GLY A 67 -17.79 -12.47 -6.64
CA GLY A 67 -17.10 -13.75 -6.49
C GLY A 67 -16.90 -14.16 -5.03
N SER A 68 -16.71 -15.46 -4.80
CA SER A 68 -16.47 -15.99 -3.46
C SER A 68 -15.15 -15.47 -2.90
N VAL A 69 -15.12 -15.17 -1.60
CA VAL A 69 -13.88 -14.87 -0.86
C VAL A 69 -12.84 -15.95 -1.17
N PRO A 70 -11.62 -15.58 -1.60
CA PRO A 70 -10.59 -16.55 -1.91
C PRO A 70 -10.37 -17.52 -0.74
N ALA A 71 -10.26 -18.82 -1.04
CA ALA A 71 -9.83 -19.80 -0.05
C ALA A 71 -8.38 -19.49 0.36
N PRO A 72 -7.97 -19.78 1.61
CA PRO A 72 -6.58 -19.62 2.05
C PRO A 72 -5.63 -20.34 1.09
N GLY A 73 -4.69 -19.61 0.45
CA GLY A 73 -3.77 -20.16 -0.56
C GLY A 73 -4.33 -20.33 -1.97
N GLY A 74 -5.59 -19.93 -2.23
CA GLY A 74 -6.19 -19.94 -3.57
C GLY A 74 -5.82 -18.70 -4.39
N ALA A 75 -5.89 -18.81 -5.72
CA ALA A 75 -5.77 -17.67 -6.62
C ALA A 75 -6.84 -16.60 -6.29
N PRO A 76 -6.52 -15.30 -6.43
CA PRO A 76 -7.50 -14.25 -6.21
C PRO A 76 -8.70 -14.47 -7.12
N SER A 77 -9.90 -14.53 -6.52
CA SER A 77 -11.15 -14.52 -7.28
C SER A 77 -11.32 -13.16 -7.98
N ALA A 78 -12.16 -13.09 -9.01
CA ALA A 78 -12.42 -11.85 -9.71
C ALA A 78 -12.91 -10.76 -8.74
N GLY A 79 -12.04 -9.79 -8.43
CA GLY A 79 -12.28 -8.69 -7.51
C GLY A 79 -10.99 -8.13 -6.92
N ASP A 80 -11.10 -6.96 -6.29
CA ASP A 80 -9.98 -6.25 -5.71
C ASP A 80 -9.87 -6.48 -4.19
N CYS A 81 -8.64 -6.59 -3.70
CA CYS A 81 -8.35 -6.58 -2.27
C CYS A 81 -7.85 -5.19 -1.86
N TYR A 82 -8.47 -4.61 -0.83
CA TYR A 82 -8.08 -3.30 -0.30
C TYR A 82 -7.60 -3.40 1.14
N GLN A 83 -6.54 -2.64 1.43
CA GLN A 83 -6.02 -2.42 2.77
C GLN A 83 -6.63 -1.16 3.38
N LEU A 84 -7.21 -1.30 4.57
CA LEU A 84 -7.76 -0.19 5.34
C LEU A 84 -7.13 -0.15 6.72
N LEU A 85 -6.80 1.05 7.19
CA LEU A 85 -6.46 1.32 8.58
C LEU A 85 -7.58 2.20 9.16
N LEU A 86 -8.35 1.65 10.09
CA LEU A 86 -9.51 2.30 10.67
C LEU A 86 -9.25 2.64 12.14
N GLY A 87 -9.45 3.89 12.50
CA GLY A 87 -9.53 4.32 13.88
C GLY A 87 -10.97 4.17 14.39
N VAL A 88 -11.13 3.65 15.61
CA VAL A 88 -12.43 3.43 16.25
C VAL A 88 -12.42 4.07 17.62
N ARG A 89 -13.22 5.13 17.83
CA ARG A 89 -13.30 5.87 19.11
C ARG A 89 -14.70 6.33 19.41
N GLU A 90 -15.01 6.52 20.69
CA GLU A 90 -16.28 7.13 21.12
C GLU A 90 -16.33 8.60 20.71
N GLN A 91 -15.25 9.32 20.98
CA GLN A 91 -15.11 10.74 20.62
C GLN A 91 -13.76 10.97 19.94
N PRO A 92 -13.70 10.99 18.59
CA PRO A 92 -12.49 11.35 17.88
C PRO A 92 -12.18 12.84 18.06
N SER A 93 -10.90 13.20 17.93
CA SER A 93 -10.49 14.60 17.95
C SER A 93 -11.21 15.38 16.83
N PRO A 94 -11.67 16.62 17.06
CA PRO A 94 -12.26 17.47 16.02
C PRO A 94 -11.36 17.68 14.79
N ARG A 95 -10.04 17.56 14.96
CA ARG A 95 -9.06 17.65 13.86
C ARG A 95 -9.19 16.52 12.83
N LEU A 96 -9.85 15.42 13.19
CA LEU A 96 -10.09 14.27 12.32
C LEU A 96 -11.37 14.39 11.49
N GLY A 97 -12.05 15.54 11.49
CA GLY A 97 -13.34 15.74 10.81
C GLY A 97 -13.35 15.26 9.36
N ARG A 98 -12.30 15.54 8.59
CA ARG A 98 -12.19 15.10 7.17
C ARG A 98 -11.94 13.60 7.01
N ALA A 99 -11.46 12.95 8.04
CA ALA A 99 -11.16 11.52 8.03
C ALA A 99 -12.34 10.66 8.52
N ILE A 100 -13.40 11.27 9.05
CA ILE A 100 -14.55 10.54 9.57
C ILE A 100 -15.25 9.79 8.45
N ILE A 101 -15.44 8.49 8.66
CA ILE A 101 -16.19 7.60 7.78
C ILE A 101 -17.66 7.59 8.21
N GLY A 102 -17.91 7.49 9.52
CA GLY A 102 -19.25 7.53 10.08
C GLY A 102 -19.32 6.99 11.50
N GLN A 103 -20.53 7.01 12.07
CA GLN A 103 -20.81 6.43 13.38
C GLN A 103 -21.49 5.06 13.22
N VAL A 104 -20.98 4.07 13.93
CA VAL A 104 -21.52 2.72 13.94
C VAL A 104 -22.85 2.70 14.70
N ARG A 105 -23.90 2.20 14.05
CA ARG A 105 -25.26 2.16 14.64
C ARG A 105 -25.49 0.91 15.48
N ASP A 106 -24.98 -0.24 15.00
CA ASP A 106 -25.31 -1.55 15.54
C ASP A 106 -24.06 -2.42 15.75
N GLY A 107 -24.21 -3.50 16.53
CA GLY A 107 -23.18 -4.52 16.75
C GLY A 107 -22.13 -4.14 17.80
N PRO A 108 -20.97 -4.84 17.81
CA PRO A 108 -19.97 -4.71 18.88
C PRO A 108 -19.33 -3.32 18.97
N LEU A 109 -19.39 -2.53 17.89
CA LEU A 109 -18.81 -1.18 17.82
C LEU A 109 -19.88 -0.08 17.88
N ALA A 110 -21.13 -0.41 18.23
CA ALA A 110 -22.24 0.55 18.30
C ALA A 110 -21.89 1.79 19.13
N GLY A 111 -22.27 2.97 18.65
CA GLY A 111 -21.98 4.26 19.27
C GLY A 111 -20.58 4.81 19.02
N ARG A 112 -19.68 4.04 18.42
CA ARG A 112 -18.31 4.49 18.11
C ARG A 112 -18.24 5.14 16.74
N THR A 113 -17.36 6.13 16.63
CA THR A 113 -17.03 6.79 15.36
C THR A 113 -15.84 6.09 14.72
N VAL A 114 -15.97 5.81 13.42
CA VAL A 114 -14.93 5.21 12.57
C VAL A 114 -14.33 6.28 11.66
N TYR A 115 -13.02 6.26 11.50
CA TYR A 115 -12.29 7.21 10.65
C TYR A 115 -11.07 6.54 9.98
N ASP A 116 -10.58 7.11 8.88
CA ASP A 116 -9.31 6.66 8.27
C ASP A 116 -8.16 7.03 9.22
N ALA A 117 -7.53 6.02 9.80
CA ALA A 117 -6.54 6.17 10.86
C ALA A 117 -5.22 6.80 10.38
N LEU A 118 -4.96 6.87 9.07
CA LEU A 118 -3.76 7.53 8.55
C LEU A 118 -3.79 9.05 8.74
N HIS A 119 -4.97 9.63 8.93
CA HIS A 119 -5.13 11.03 9.28
C HIS A 119 -4.88 11.34 10.77
N ASP A 120 -4.75 10.31 11.62
CA ASP A 120 -4.42 10.47 13.04
C ASP A 120 -2.89 10.43 13.23
N PRO A 121 -2.24 11.56 13.57
CA PRO A 121 -0.79 11.62 13.75
C PRO A 121 -0.28 10.61 14.78
N ARG A 122 -1.09 10.30 15.80
CA ARG A 122 -0.73 9.30 16.80
C ARG A 122 -0.67 7.90 16.20
N THR A 123 -1.65 7.54 15.37
CA THR A 123 -1.64 6.25 14.67
C THR A 123 -0.46 6.17 13.69
N ALA A 124 -0.21 7.23 12.93
CA ALA A 124 0.91 7.31 12.01
C ALA A 124 2.26 7.14 12.76
N GLN A 125 2.42 7.78 13.91
CA GLN A 125 3.63 7.65 14.74
C GLN A 125 3.80 6.23 15.29
N LEU A 126 2.73 5.60 15.78
CA LEU A 126 2.77 4.22 16.27
C LEU A 126 3.07 3.23 15.12
N LEU A 127 2.64 3.51 13.90
CA LEU A 127 2.97 2.70 12.73
C LEU A 127 4.47 2.75 12.41
N LEU A 128 5.11 3.93 12.51
CA LEU A 128 6.56 4.06 12.39
C LEU A 128 7.28 3.22 13.45
N GLU A 129 6.82 3.26 14.71
CA GLU A 129 7.41 2.45 15.78
C GLU A 129 7.32 0.95 15.51
N ARG A 130 6.23 0.49 14.86
CA ARG A 130 6.11 -0.90 14.42
C ARG A 130 7.11 -1.27 13.33
N LEU A 131 7.37 -0.36 12.39
CA LEU A 131 8.34 -0.56 11.32
C LEU A 131 9.78 -0.54 11.84
N ARG A 132 10.06 0.29 12.85
CA ARG A 132 11.37 0.37 13.51
C ARG A 132 11.72 -0.88 14.33
N HIS A 133 10.72 -1.58 14.83
CA HIS A 133 10.86 -2.76 15.69
C HIS A 133 10.25 -3.97 14.99
N PRO A 134 11.06 -4.74 14.25
CA PRO A 134 10.60 -5.93 13.55
C PRO A 134 9.80 -6.87 14.45
N GLY A 135 8.72 -7.45 13.91
CA GLY A 135 7.86 -8.30 14.71
C GLY A 135 6.58 -8.71 14.00
N LYS A 136 5.64 -9.26 14.78
CA LYS A 136 4.39 -9.81 14.28
C LYS A 136 3.20 -9.24 15.03
N ALA A 137 2.09 -9.03 14.29
CA ALA A 137 0.78 -8.73 14.84
C ALA A 137 -0.28 -9.54 14.08
N GLY A 138 -0.67 -10.69 14.61
CA GLY A 138 -1.49 -11.65 13.89
C GLY A 138 -0.82 -12.11 12.59
N PRO A 139 -1.49 -11.96 11.42
CA PRO A 139 -0.90 -12.29 10.12
C PRO A 139 0.10 -11.25 9.62
N LEU A 140 0.14 -10.07 10.22
CA LEU A 140 1.04 -8.99 9.79
C LEU A 140 2.47 -9.25 10.24
N ARG A 141 3.42 -8.88 9.39
CA ARG A 141 4.86 -8.94 9.59
C ARG A 141 5.43 -7.56 9.36
N PHE A 142 6.24 -7.10 10.29
CA PHE A 142 7.01 -5.87 10.20
C PHE A 142 8.48 -6.25 10.15
N GLU A 143 9.15 -5.79 9.13
CA GLU A 143 10.53 -6.15 8.81
C GLU A 143 11.32 -4.87 8.53
N SER A 144 12.61 -4.86 8.84
CA SER A 144 13.50 -3.73 8.56
C SER A 144 14.88 -4.22 8.18
N ASP A 145 15.61 -3.39 7.42
CA ASP A 145 17.01 -3.60 7.14
C ASP A 145 17.84 -3.20 8.38
N PRO A 146 18.53 -4.14 9.03
CA PRO A 146 19.33 -3.83 10.22
C PRO A 146 20.52 -2.90 9.94
N ALA A 147 20.98 -2.83 8.68
CA ALA A 147 22.07 -1.94 8.26
C ALA A 147 21.61 -0.48 8.14
N ARG A 148 20.29 -0.23 8.10
CA ARG A 148 19.70 1.10 7.91
C ARG A 148 18.64 1.38 8.99
N PRO A 149 19.08 1.66 10.22
CA PRO A 149 18.15 1.89 11.31
C PRO A 149 17.33 3.15 11.08
N VAL A 150 16.03 3.08 11.39
CA VAL A 150 15.11 4.22 11.32
C VAL A 150 15.07 4.91 12.68
N PRO A 151 15.34 6.23 12.79
CA PRO A 151 15.27 6.96 14.05
C PRO A 151 13.83 7.06 14.56
N GLY A 152 13.68 7.25 15.88
CA GLY A 152 12.38 7.48 16.51
C GLY A 152 12.01 8.95 16.60
N GLY A 153 10.74 9.22 16.91
CA GLY A 153 10.27 10.57 17.22
C GLY A 153 10.06 11.47 15.99
N LEU A 154 10.18 10.94 14.78
CA LEU A 154 9.90 11.69 13.55
C LEU A 154 8.43 12.06 13.46
N ALA A 155 8.14 13.33 13.18
CA ALA A 155 6.77 13.81 13.04
C ALA A 155 6.14 13.30 11.71
N PRO A 156 4.95 12.67 11.76
CA PRO A 156 4.28 12.18 10.57
C PRO A 156 3.50 13.29 9.86
N ARG A 157 3.48 13.23 8.52
CA ARG A 157 2.64 14.06 7.65
C ARG A 157 2.07 13.21 6.52
N LEU A 158 0.75 13.15 6.43
CA LEU A 158 0.06 12.45 5.33
C LEU A 158 0.14 13.32 4.06
N LEU A 159 0.43 12.70 2.91
CA LEU A 159 0.36 13.33 1.61
C LEU A 159 -1.03 13.13 0.98
N ASP A 160 -1.65 14.22 0.55
CA ASP A 160 -3.01 14.21 -0.06
C ASP A 160 -3.02 13.86 -1.56
N ALA A 161 -1.85 13.75 -2.19
CA ALA A 161 -1.73 13.80 -3.66
C ALA A 161 -1.75 12.45 -4.39
N GLU A 162 -1.73 11.31 -3.71
CA GLU A 162 -1.57 10.01 -4.38
C GLU A 162 -2.90 9.34 -4.78
N GLN A 163 -2.90 8.70 -5.96
CA GLN A 163 -4.09 8.09 -6.58
C GLN A 163 -4.25 6.59 -6.26
N SER A 164 -3.18 5.85 -5.97
CA SER A 164 -3.23 4.39 -5.77
C SER A 164 -2.76 3.95 -4.38
N ASN A 165 -1.99 4.78 -3.71
CA ASN A 165 -1.40 4.54 -2.40
C ASN A 165 -1.82 5.62 -1.40
N SER A 166 -1.42 5.45 -0.14
CA SER A 166 -1.41 6.54 0.84
C SER A 166 0.01 6.66 1.37
N SER A 167 0.58 7.87 1.31
CA SER A 167 1.96 8.09 1.73
C SER A 167 2.04 8.96 2.97
N LEU A 168 2.86 8.53 3.93
CA LEU A 168 3.20 9.25 5.15
C LEU A 168 4.68 9.66 5.08
N ILE A 169 4.96 10.95 5.20
CA ILE A 169 6.32 11.46 5.37
C ILE A 169 6.60 11.55 6.87
N TYR A 170 7.81 11.14 7.26
CA TYR A 170 8.30 11.18 8.64
C TYR A 170 9.55 12.05 8.71
N GLY A 171 9.44 13.21 9.37
CA GLY A 171 10.54 14.14 9.64
C GLY A 171 11.30 14.64 8.40
N ASP A 172 10.66 14.66 7.22
CA ASP A 172 11.29 14.91 5.92
C ASP A 172 12.49 13.99 5.59
N GLU A 173 12.64 12.89 6.32
CA GLU A 173 13.71 11.90 6.14
C GLU A 173 13.23 10.63 5.45
N PHE A 174 12.00 10.19 5.74
CA PHE A 174 11.44 8.94 5.24
C PHE A 174 10.04 9.12 4.69
N ILE A 175 9.70 8.29 3.70
CA ILE A 175 8.36 8.16 3.15
C ILE A 175 7.88 6.71 3.27
N LEU A 176 6.72 6.51 3.91
CA LEU A 176 6.02 5.23 3.95
C LEU A 176 4.93 5.24 2.89
N LYS A 177 5.03 4.35 1.92
CA LYS A 177 3.98 4.06 0.96
C LYS A 177 3.14 2.90 1.48
N LEU A 178 1.85 3.11 1.67
CA LEU A 178 0.87 2.07 2.03
C LEU A 178 0.02 1.73 0.82
N PHE A 179 0.06 0.47 0.40
CA PHE A 179 -0.65 0.01 -0.79
C PHE A 179 -2.12 -0.21 -0.49
N ARG A 180 -2.98 0.71 -0.92
CA ARG A 180 -4.42 0.59 -0.69
C ARG A 180 -5.02 -0.59 -1.44
N ARG A 181 -4.63 -0.83 -2.68
CA ARG A 181 -4.97 -2.02 -3.45
C ARG A 181 -3.87 -3.06 -3.30
N VAL A 182 -4.20 -4.19 -2.70
CA VAL A 182 -3.24 -5.26 -2.35
C VAL A 182 -3.30 -6.37 -3.37
N GLN A 183 -2.13 -6.75 -3.87
CA GLN A 183 -1.97 -7.89 -4.77
C GLN A 183 -1.15 -8.99 -4.10
N PRO A 184 -1.38 -10.27 -4.44
CA PRO A 184 -0.56 -11.37 -3.96
C PRO A 184 0.90 -11.23 -4.36
N GLY A 185 1.81 -11.65 -3.49
CA GLY A 185 3.24 -11.67 -3.72
C GLY A 185 3.97 -10.44 -3.21
N VAL A 186 5.22 -10.31 -3.63
CA VAL A 186 6.07 -9.15 -3.32
C VAL A 186 5.70 -8.02 -4.27
N ASN A 187 5.48 -6.83 -3.72
CA ASN A 187 5.20 -5.65 -4.55
C ASN A 187 6.47 -5.17 -5.24
N PRO A 188 6.42 -4.80 -6.53
CA PRO A 188 7.57 -4.26 -7.27
C PRO A 188 8.23 -3.04 -6.59
N ASP A 189 7.46 -2.20 -5.87
CA ASP A 189 8.01 -1.07 -5.11
C ASP A 189 8.90 -1.49 -3.93
N LEU A 190 8.84 -2.75 -3.51
CA LEU A 190 9.79 -3.36 -2.58
C LEU A 190 10.86 -4.17 -3.30
N GLU A 191 10.46 -5.06 -4.22
CA GLU A 191 11.34 -6.04 -4.86
C GLU A 191 12.44 -5.36 -5.68
N VAL A 192 12.06 -4.41 -6.53
CA VAL A 192 12.99 -3.76 -7.47
C VAL A 192 14.01 -2.88 -6.74
N PRO A 193 13.61 -1.93 -5.84
CA PRO A 193 14.58 -1.12 -5.12
C PRO A 193 15.50 -1.94 -4.19
N ASP A 194 14.98 -3.01 -3.56
CA ASP A 194 15.79 -3.91 -2.74
C ASP A 194 16.82 -4.66 -3.57
N ALA A 195 16.43 -5.17 -4.75
CA ALA A 195 17.33 -5.83 -5.67
C ALA A 195 18.44 -4.88 -6.18
N LEU A 196 18.08 -3.65 -6.56
CA LEU A 196 19.04 -2.62 -6.98
C LEU A 196 20.01 -2.26 -5.85
N ALA A 197 19.52 -2.13 -4.62
CA ALA A 197 20.36 -1.84 -3.46
C ALA A 197 21.38 -2.96 -3.20
N ARG A 198 20.97 -4.23 -3.34
CA ARG A 198 21.87 -5.38 -3.21
C ARG A 198 22.95 -5.44 -4.31
N GLN A 199 22.67 -4.89 -5.48
CA GLN A 199 23.65 -4.73 -6.56
C GLN A 199 24.53 -3.47 -6.40
N GLY A 200 24.37 -2.71 -5.32
CA GLY A 200 25.10 -1.47 -5.08
C GLY A 200 24.66 -0.29 -5.95
N CYS A 201 23.51 -0.39 -6.62
CA CYS A 201 22.96 0.70 -7.41
C CYS A 201 22.33 1.77 -6.49
N GLY A 202 22.96 2.93 -6.35
CA GLY A 202 22.49 4.06 -5.55
C GLY A 202 21.57 5.03 -6.27
N ARG A 203 21.03 4.68 -7.45
CA ARG A 203 20.18 5.57 -8.27
C ARG A 203 18.73 5.67 -7.76
N VAL A 204 18.32 4.77 -6.89
CA VAL A 204 16.99 4.75 -6.28
C VAL A 204 17.11 4.61 -4.76
N PRO A 205 16.18 5.18 -3.98
CA PRO A 205 16.14 4.99 -2.53
C PRO A 205 15.91 3.52 -2.19
N ALA A 206 16.80 2.93 -1.40
CA ALA A 206 16.65 1.56 -0.94
C ALA A 206 15.58 1.46 0.16
N PRO A 207 14.75 0.41 0.20
CA PRO A 207 13.83 0.18 1.29
C PRO A 207 14.58 0.02 2.62
N VAL A 208 14.04 0.61 3.69
CA VAL A 208 14.61 0.51 5.05
C VAL A 208 13.73 -0.32 5.98
N ALA A 209 12.42 -0.34 5.74
CA ALA A 209 11.48 -1.20 6.45
C ALA A 209 10.24 -1.47 5.59
N TRP A 210 9.52 -2.57 5.87
CA TRP A 210 8.32 -2.92 5.13
C TRP A 210 7.33 -3.69 5.98
N MET A 211 6.08 -3.66 5.55
CA MET A 211 4.97 -4.39 6.15
C MET A 211 4.42 -5.40 5.14
N ARG A 212 4.21 -6.63 5.61
CA ARG A 212 3.63 -7.74 4.82
C ARG A 212 2.50 -8.41 5.57
N THR A 213 1.71 -9.19 4.86
CA THR A 213 0.73 -10.11 5.44
C THR A 213 1.01 -11.53 4.97
N THR A 214 0.62 -12.50 5.80
CA THR A 214 0.66 -13.94 5.46
C THR A 214 -0.75 -14.53 5.29
N HIS A 215 -1.79 -13.70 5.42
CA HIS A 215 -3.18 -14.15 5.31
C HIS A 215 -4.05 -13.01 4.71
N PRO A 216 -4.92 -13.32 3.77
CA PRO A 216 -5.30 -14.62 3.21
C PRO A 216 -4.23 -15.25 2.30
N TYR A 217 -3.30 -14.47 1.82
CA TYR A 217 -2.14 -14.84 0.99
C TYR A 217 -0.94 -13.95 1.38
N GLU A 218 0.26 -14.37 0.98
CA GLU A 218 1.45 -13.52 1.12
C GLU A 218 1.30 -12.26 0.26
N ALA A 219 1.48 -11.09 0.86
CA ALA A 219 1.45 -9.81 0.13
C ALA A 219 2.25 -8.73 0.85
N THR A 220 2.79 -7.78 0.08
CA THR A 220 3.38 -6.55 0.59
C THR A 220 2.28 -5.51 0.82
N LEU A 221 2.28 -4.89 1.99
CA LEU A 221 1.27 -3.93 2.43
C LEU A 221 1.80 -2.50 2.48
N GLY A 222 3.10 -2.32 2.64
CA GLY A 222 3.72 -1.00 2.67
C GLY A 222 5.23 -1.09 2.71
N VAL A 223 5.89 -0.01 2.26
CA VAL A 223 7.34 0.13 2.17
C VAL A 223 7.76 1.49 2.68
N LEU A 224 8.70 1.51 3.62
CA LEU A 224 9.38 2.71 4.11
C LEU A 224 10.72 2.85 3.41
N GLN A 225 10.99 4.02 2.86
CA GLN A 225 12.23 4.34 2.17
C GLN A 225 12.67 5.78 2.46
N PRO A 226 13.93 6.17 2.22
CA PRO A 226 14.35 7.56 2.31
C PRO A 226 13.45 8.47 1.46
N PHE A 227 13.11 9.63 2.02
CA PHE A 227 12.36 10.66 1.31
C PHE A 227 13.32 11.64 0.65
N LEU A 228 13.15 11.86 -0.64
CA LEU A 228 13.96 12.80 -1.42
C LEU A 228 13.26 14.17 -1.45
N HIS A 229 13.42 14.96 -0.37
CA HIS A 229 12.68 16.20 -0.20
C HIS A 229 13.07 17.29 -1.22
N ASP A 230 14.32 17.30 -1.70
CA ASP A 230 14.82 18.28 -2.67
C ASP A 230 14.68 17.79 -4.13
N ALA A 231 13.97 16.68 -4.35
CA ALA A 231 13.76 16.16 -5.69
C ALA A 231 12.66 16.95 -6.41
N SER A 232 12.94 17.35 -7.63
CA SER A 232 11.96 17.91 -8.55
C SER A 232 11.50 16.85 -9.54
N ASP A 233 10.25 16.95 -9.97
CA ASP A 233 9.73 16.09 -11.02
C ASP A 233 10.46 16.34 -12.34
N GLY A 234 11.07 15.29 -12.90
CA GLY A 234 11.93 15.41 -14.09
C GLY A 234 11.14 15.86 -15.35
N TRP A 235 9.86 15.52 -15.45
CA TRP A 235 9.01 15.98 -16.54
C TRP A 235 8.76 17.47 -16.43
N THR A 236 8.40 17.95 -15.25
CA THR A 236 8.21 19.39 -14.99
C THR A 236 9.49 20.16 -15.27
N LEU A 237 10.64 19.70 -14.76
CA LEU A 237 11.93 20.32 -15.03
C LEU A 237 12.24 20.45 -16.54
N SER A 238 11.95 19.40 -17.31
CA SER A 238 12.21 19.41 -18.75
C SER A 238 11.26 20.39 -19.48
N LEU A 239 10.01 20.50 -19.07
CA LEU A 239 9.05 21.46 -19.64
C LEU A 239 9.41 22.90 -19.29
N ASP A 240 9.85 23.15 -18.05
CA ASP A 240 10.27 24.48 -17.61
C ASP A 240 11.53 24.94 -18.37
N ALA A 241 12.51 24.06 -18.54
CA ALA A 241 13.70 24.35 -19.33
C ALA A 241 13.34 24.64 -20.81
N LEU A 242 12.44 23.85 -21.40
CA LEU A 242 11.96 24.08 -22.77
C LEU A 242 11.23 25.42 -22.89
N ALA A 243 10.38 25.77 -21.93
CA ALA A 243 9.64 27.04 -21.93
C ALA A 243 10.58 28.26 -21.76
N ALA A 244 11.65 28.10 -20.98
CA ALA A 244 12.67 29.13 -20.79
C ALA A 244 13.66 29.25 -21.96
N GLY A 245 13.69 28.24 -22.85
CA GLY A 245 14.72 28.16 -23.93
C GLY A 245 16.08 27.72 -23.41
N ASP A 246 16.12 27.10 -22.23
CA ASP A 246 17.35 26.62 -21.59
C ASP A 246 17.83 25.28 -22.20
N ASP A 247 19.16 25.07 -22.16
CA ASP A 247 19.76 23.80 -22.57
C ASP A 247 19.56 22.72 -21.49
N PHE A 248 18.84 21.68 -21.83
CA PHE A 248 18.57 20.50 -20.97
C PHE A 248 19.48 19.30 -21.25
N THR A 249 20.48 19.47 -22.12
CA THR A 249 21.35 18.37 -22.60
C THR A 249 22.10 17.66 -21.47
N VAL A 250 22.61 18.40 -20.48
CA VAL A 250 23.34 17.85 -19.33
C VAL A 250 22.44 16.96 -18.49
N GLN A 251 21.26 17.44 -18.12
CA GLN A 251 20.29 16.71 -17.32
C GLN A 251 19.78 15.45 -18.05
N ALA A 252 19.51 15.57 -19.36
CA ALA A 252 19.14 14.43 -20.20
C ALA A 252 20.25 13.37 -20.26
N HIS A 253 21.52 13.77 -20.35
CA HIS A 253 22.67 12.85 -20.34
C HIS A 253 22.81 12.14 -18.99
N GLU A 254 22.72 12.87 -17.87
CA GLU A 254 22.77 12.31 -16.51
C GLU A 254 21.62 11.32 -16.27
N LEU A 255 20.42 11.64 -16.73
CA LEU A 255 19.26 10.74 -16.68
C LEU A 255 19.53 9.46 -17.49
N GLY A 256 20.08 9.60 -18.71
CA GLY A 256 20.46 8.46 -19.54
C GLY A 256 21.48 7.54 -18.87
N GLN A 257 22.50 8.11 -18.22
CA GLN A 257 23.47 7.35 -17.43
C GLN A 257 22.79 6.63 -16.26
N ALA A 258 21.94 7.32 -15.50
CA ALA A 258 21.21 6.72 -14.38
C ALA A 258 20.33 5.55 -14.84
N MET A 259 19.64 5.69 -15.97
CA MET A 259 18.86 4.61 -16.59
C MET A 259 19.74 3.42 -16.98
N GLY A 260 20.90 3.67 -17.58
CA GLY A 260 21.88 2.63 -17.92
C GLY A 260 22.35 1.85 -16.70
N ASP A 261 22.72 2.55 -15.61
CA ASP A 261 23.15 1.93 -14.34
C ASP A 261 22.05 1.05 -13.76
N VAL A 262 20.80 1.54 -13.74
CA VAL A 262 19.63 0.78 -13.26
C VAL A 262 19.40 -0.46 -14.11
N HIS A 263 19.45 -0.36 -15.45
CA HIS A 263 19.25 -1.51 -16.34
C HIS A 263 20.32 -2.58 -16.16
N LEU A 264 21.60 -2.19 -16.01
CA LEU A 264 22.68 -3.13 -15.76
C LEU A 264 22.53 -3.84 -14.42
N ALA A 265 22.13 -3.12 -13.37
CA ALA A 265 21.88 -3.68 -12.06
C ALA A 265 20.68 -4.63 -12.07
N LEU A 266 19.60 -4.29 -12.77
CA LEU A 266 18.43 -5.17 -12.93
C LEU A 266 18.78 -6.44 -13.72
N ALA A 267 19.55 -6.32 -14.80
CA ALA A 267 19.99 -7.48 -15.57
C ALA A 267 20.87 -8.43 -14.75
N SER A 268 21.62 -7.90 -13.77
CA SER A 268 22.41 -8.69 -12.84
C SER A 268 21.57 -9.32 -11.73
N ALA A 269 20.52 -8.63 -11.27
CA ALA A 269 19.69 -9.08 -10.17
C ALA A 269 18.62 -10.10 -10.59
N PHE A 270 18.09 -9.98 -11.80
CA PHE A 270 17.02 -10.82 -12.31
C PHE A 270 17.51 -11.62 -13.53
N PRO A 271 17.25 -12.94 -13.58
CA PRO A 271 17.62 -13.73 -14.73
C PRO A 271 16.87 -13.25 -15.97
N ALA A 272 17.54 -13.19 -17.10
CA ALA A 272 16.88 -12.91 -18.37
C ALA A 272 15.81 -13.98 -18.64
N GLY A 273 14.60 -13.55 -18.94
CA GLY A 273 13.52 -14.46 -19.32
C GLY A 273 13.86 -15.27 -20.56
N ALA A 274 13.30 -16.47 -20.69
CA ALA A 274 13.50 -17.30 -21.87
C ALA A 274 13.01 -16.56 -23.14
N PRO A 275 13.68 -16.73 -24.30
CA PRO A 275 13.33 -16.00 -25.55
C PRO A 275 11.89 -16.11 -26.05
N GLY A 276 11.08 -16.98 -25.49
CA GLY A 276 9.64 -17.14 -25.83
C GLY A 276 8.66 -16.30 -25.02
N GLU A 277 9.10 -15.65 -23.94
CA GLU A 277 8.22 -14.89 -23.06
C GLU A 277 7.87 -13.50 -23.59
N ASN A 278 8.74 -12.92 -24.42
CA ASN A 278 8.54 -11.60 -25.02
C ASN A 278 7.28 -11.55 -25.92
N GLY A 279 6.94 -12.64 -26.62
CA GLY A 279 5.74 -12.72 -27.44
C GLY A 279 4.45 -12.67 -26.63
N ARG A 280 4.40 -13.31 -25.45
CA ARG A 280 3.24 -13.26 -24.55
C ARG A 280 3.08 -11.88 -23.92
N THR A 281 4.18 -11.24 -23.55
CA THR A 281 4.17 -9.87 -23.02
C THR A 281 3.66 -8.88 -24.06
N ALA A 282 4.17 -8.95 -25.30
CA ALA A 282 3.71 -8.10 -26.41
C ALA A 282 2.21 -8.30 -26.72
N ALA A 283 1.73 -9.55 -26.73
CA ALA A 283 0.32 -9.87 -26.93
C ALA A 283 -0.55 -9.26 -25.81
N ALA A 284 -0.16 -9.44 -24.56
CA ALA A 284 -0.87 -8.86 -23.40
C ALA A 284 -0.88 -7.32 -23.40
N MET A 285 0.20 -6.68 -23.83
CA MET A 285 0.25 -5.22 -24.00
C MET A 285 -0.67 -4.75 -25.13
N THR A 286 -0.69 -5.45 -26.26
CA THR A 286 -1.58 -5.14 -27.38
C THR A 286 -3.05 -5.28 -27.00
N GLU A 287 -3.39 -6.32 -26.25
CA GLU A 287 -4.75 -6.53 -25.74
C GLU A 287 -5.19 -5.40 -24.81
N ARG A 288 -4.34 -4.97 -23.87
CA ARG A 288 -4.61 -3.83 -22.98
C ARG A 288 -4.80 -2.52 -23.74
N LEU A 289 -3.96 -2.25 -24.75
CA LEU A 289 -4.09 -1.06 -25.59
C LEU A 289 -5.39 -1.07 -26.41
N THR A 290 -5.79 -2.24 -26.89
CA THR A 290 -7.04 -2.40 -27.65
C THR A 290 -8.26 -2.20 -26.75
N ALA A 291 -8.24 -2.74 -25.52
CA ALA A 291 -9.28 -2.54 -24.53
C ALA A 291 -9.43 -1.06 -24.16
N ALA A 292 -8.33 -0.36 -23.86
CA ALA A 292 -8.33 1.06 -23.52
C ALA A 292 -8.92 1.93 -24.66
N ARG A 293 -8.60 1.63 -25.92
CA ARG A 293 -9.18 2.33 -27.09
C ARG A 293 -10.68 2.08 -27.27
N SER A 294 -11.21 0.96 -26.79
CA SER A 294 -12.65 0.67 -26.87
C SER A 294 -13.47 1.37 -25.78
N GLU A 295 -12.82 1.77 -24.68
CA GLU A 295 -13.45 2.52 -23.58
C GLU A 295 -13.52 4.05 -23.86
N GLU A 296 -12.72 4.55 -24.81
CA GLU A 296 -12.72 5.96 -25.23
C GLU A 296 -13.74 6.29 -26.34
N ARG A 297 -14.51 5.33 -26.82
CA ARG A 297 -15.58 5.49 -27.82
C ARG A 297 -16.96 5.34 -27.21
#